data_fbd0ab2ca32f827238ab7fa926f67151
#
_entry.id   fbd0ab2ca32f827238ab7fa926f67151
#
_cell.length_a   1.000
_cell.length_b   1.000
_cell.length_c   1.000
_cell.angle_alpha   90.00
_cell.angle_beta   90.00
_cell.angle_gamma   90.00
#
_symmetry.space_group_name_H-M   'P 1'
#
loop_
_entity.id
_entity.type
_entity.pdbx_description
1 polymer ?
#
loop_
_entity_poly.entity_id
_entity_poly.type
_entity_poly.pdbx_seq_one_letter_code
_entity_poly.pdbx_strand_id
1 'polypeptide(L)'
;MKLNVPTLAQLSAEGKKASVVFWVGCAGSFDDRAKKITKAFVKILNQTNTSYAVLGTEETCTGDPAKRAGNEFLFQMQAMQNISTLDQYEVTKIVTTCPHCFNTLKNEYPELGGNYQVIHHTQFLKKLIKEGALSIEGGVYKGKRITYHDPCYLGRANKIYEAPRDLIKKLDAELVEMKSCKSKGLCCGAGGAQMFKDAESGNKEVNIERTEQALETQPDIIAAACPFCNTCLLYTSD
;
A
#
# COMPACT_ATOMS: atom_id res chain seq x y z
N MET A 1 7.18 5.03 23.25
CA MET A 1 7.72 6.18 22.51
C MET A 1 6.58 6.92 21.83
N LYS A 2 6.44 8.23 22.04
CA LYS A 2 5.40 9.03 21.35
C LYS A 2 5.82 9.11 19.86
N LEU A 3 4.92 8.75 18.94
CA LEU A 3 5.18 8.87 17.50
C LEU A 3 5.20 10.34 17.11
N ASN A 4 6.24 10.77 16.43
CA ASN A 4 6.28 12.08 15.79
C ASN A 4 5.68 11.94 14.39
N VAL A 5 4.60 12.66 14.10
CA VAL A 5 3.88 12.61 12.81
C VAL A 5 3.64 14.05 12.37
N PRO A 6 4.64 14.69 11.73
CA PRO A 6 4.47 16.07 11.26
C PRO A 6 3.46 16.12 10.11
N THR A 7 2.64 17.16 10.08
CA THR A 7 1.78 17.44 8.92
C THR A 7 2.44 18.45 7.97
N LEU A 8 2.03 18.45 6.70
CA LEU A 8 2.50 19.46 5.74
C LEU A 8 2.15 20.87 6.20
N ALA A 9 0.94 21.07 6.75
CA ALA A 9 0.51 22.35 7.29
C ALA A 9 1.44 22.85 8.41
N GLN A 10 1.82 21.96 9.36
CA GLN A 10 2.75 22.31 10.44
C GLN A 10 4.14 22.70 9.89
N LEU A 11 4.70 21.87 8.98
CA LEU A 11 6.00 22.17 8.39
C LEU A 11 5.99 23.46 7.58
N SER A 12 4.94 23.70 6.80
CA SER A 12 4.76 24.93 6.03
C SER A 12 4.72 26.17 6.93
N ALA A 13 3.98 26.11 8.05
CA ALA A 13 3.94 27.20 9.03
C ALA A 13 5.31 27.48 9.67
N GLU A 14 6.19 26.47 9.76
CA GLU A 14 7.58 26.59 10.24
C GLU A 14 8.57 26.95 9.14
N GLY A 15 8.16 27.16 7.89
CA GLY A 15 9.02 27.40 6.75
C GLY A 15 9.89 26.18 6.35
N LYS A 16 9.47 24.96 6.76
CA LYS A 16 10.17 23.71 6.49
C LYS A 16 9.47 22.92 5.40
N LYS A 17 10.23 22.05 4.70
CA LYS A 17 9.71 21.14 3.68
C LYS A 17 10.04 19.69 4.05
N ALA A 18 9.12 18.77 3.75
CA ALA A 18 9.38 17.35 3.81
C ALA A 18 10.04 16.87 2.52
N SER A 19 10.95 15.89 2.62
CA SER A 19 11.56 15.25 1.44
C SER A 19 10.63 14.24 0.76
N VAL A 20 9.62 13.76 1.48
CA VAL A 20 8.60 12.82 0.98
C VAL A 20 7.30 12.99 1.77
N VAL A 21 6.18 12.93 1.08
CA VAL A 21 4.86 12.88 1.71
C VAL A 21 4.45 11.41 1.87
N PHE A 22 4.08 11.02 3.08
CA PHE A 22 3.43 9.74 3.32
C PHE A 22 1.93 9.88 3.13
N TRP A 23 1.45 9.39 1.99
CA TRP A 23 0.03 9.24 1.69
C TRP A 23 -0.52 8.03 2.43
N VAL A 24 -1.32 8.28 3.47
CA VAL A 24 -1.82 7.24 4.38
C VAL A 24 -2.93 6.42 3.73
N GLY A 25 -3.82 7.07 3.01
CA GLY A 25 -4.98 6.48 2.38
C GLY A 25 -6.13 6.20 3.36
N CYS A 26 -7.34 6.01 2.81
CA CYS A 26 -8.55 5.77 3.61
C CYS A 26 -8.43 4.50 4.48
N ALA A 27 -7.93 3.39 3.93
CA ALA A 27 -7.73 2.17 4.71
C ALA A 27 -6.73 2.39 5.85
N GLY A 28 -5.58 3.03 5.59
CA GLY A 28 -4.57 3.34 6.60
C GLY A 28 -5.07 4.25 7.71
N SER A 29 -6.13 5.04 7.45
CA SER A 29 -6.72 5.98 8.39
C SER A 29 -7.89 5.39 9.18
N PHE A 30 -8.68 4.48 8.61
CA PHE A 30 -9.94 4.04 9.21
C PHE A 30 -10.00 2.55 9.55
N ASP A 31 -9.33 1.67 8.79
CA ASP A 31 -9.27 0.24 9.10
C ASP A 31 -8.30 -0.06 10.25
N ASP A 32 -8.73 -0.78 11.28
CA ASP A 32 -7.93 -0.99 12.49
C ASP A 32 -6.65 -1.79 12.28
N ARG A 33 -6.62 -2.67 11.28
CA ARG A 33 -5.41 -3.43 10.91
C ARG A 33 -4.46 -2.57 10.09
N ALA A 34 -4.98 -1.85 9.10
CA ALA A 34 -4.20 -0.95 8.29
C ALA A 34 -3.61 0.20 9.13
N LYS A 35 -4.32 0.68 10.16
CA LYS A 35 -3.75 1.60 11.18
C LYS A 35 -2.52 1.05 11.88
N LYS A 36 -2.46 -0.26 12.16
CA LYS A 36 -1.26 -0.88 12.74
C LYS A 36 -0.08 -0.82 11.77
N ILE A 37 -0.34 -1.07 10.47
CA ILE A 37 0.66 -0.96 9.40
C ILE A 37 1.13 0.49 9.25
N THR A 38 0.19 1.45 9.21
CA THR A 38 0.48 2.89 9.19
C THR A 38 1.41 3.30 10.34
N LYS A 39 1.06 2.90 11.58
CA LYS A 39 1.88 3.19 12.77
C LYS A 39 3.25 2.52 12.72
N ALA A 40 3.34 1.30 12.20
CA ALA A 40 4.61 0.60 12.03
C ALA A 40 5.50 1.31 10.99
N PHE A 41 4.93 1.71 9.87
CA PHE A 41 5.66 2.45 8.84
C PHE A 41 6.16 3.81 9.34
N VAL A 42 5.32 4.55 10.07
CA VAL A 42 5.71 5.81 10.73
C VAL A 42 6.86 5.60 11.73
N LYS A 43 6.85 4.49 12.50
CA LYS A 43 7.97 4.16 13.40
C LYS A 43 9.28 4.01 12.62
N ILE A 44 9.23 3.31 11.48
CA ILE A 44 10.41 3.13 10.62
C ILE A 44 10.89 4.48 10.08
N LEU A 45 9.99 5.33 9.58
CA LEU A 45 10.35 6.68 9.09
C LEU A 45 11.04 7.52 10.17
N ASN A 46 10.55 7.45 11.41
CA ASN A 46 11.15 8.14 12.55
C ASN A 46 12.52 7.56 12.91
N GLN A 47 12.65 6.23 12.96
CA GLN A 47 13.92 5.55 13.30
C GLN A 47 15.02 5.79 12.27
N THR A 48 14.64 5.90 11.01
CA THR A 48 15.57 6.19 9.90
C THR A 48 15.84 7.68 9.70
N ASN A 49 15.31 8.55 10.57
CA ASN A 49 15.40 10.01 10.45
C ASN A 49 14.96 10.51 9.06
N THR A 50 14.00 9.82 8.44
CA THR A 50 13.46 10.24 7.15
C THR A 50 12.70 11.56 7.33
N SER A 51 13.04 12.57 6.53
CA SER A 51 12.27 13.82 6.47
C SER A 51 10.95 13.57 5.73
N TYR A 52 9.87 13.39 6.46
CA TYR A 52 8.54 13.11 5.90
C TYR A 52 7.47 13.97 6.55
N ALA A 53 6.31 14.07 5.90
CA ALA A 53 5.09 14.61 6.48
C ALA A 53 3.87 13.83 5.95
N VAL A 54 2.75 14.00 6.63
CA VAL A 54 1.42 13.55 6.18
C VAL A 54 0.54 14.76 5.88
N LEU A 55 -0.52 14.59 5.10
CA LEU A 55 -1.53 15.63 4.90
C LEU A 55 -2.45 15.78 6.14
N GLY A 56 -2.62 14.71 6.93
CA GLY A 56 -3.52 14.70 8.08
C GLY A 56 -4.98 14.84 7.63
N THR A 57 -5.70 15.82 8.17
CA THR A 57 -7.12 16.05 7.85
C THR A 57 -7.36 16.62 6.45
N GLU A 58 -6.32 17.07 5.76
CA GLU A 58 -6.40 17.55 4.38
C GLU A 58 -6.31 16.41 3.35
N GLU A 59 -5.96 15.18 3.78
CA GLU A 59 -5.94 14.01 2.92
C GLU A 59 -7.36 13.50 2.67
N THR A 60 -7.75 13.39 1.41
CA THR A 60 -9.01 12.76 1.01
C THR A 60 -8.76 11.46 0.25
N CYS A 61 -9.81 10.74 -0.15
CA CYS A 61 -9.66 9.56 -0.98
C CYS A 61 -9.03 9.92 -2.34
N THR A 62 -8.16 9.06 -2.88
CA THR A 62 -7.60 9.26 -4.23
C THR A 62 -8.64 9.17 -5.34
N GLY A 63 -9.85 8.69 -5.05
CA GLY A 63 -10.90 8.50 -6.04
C GLY A 63 -10.87 7.14 -6.73
N ASP A 64 -9.89 6.26 -6.45
CA ASP A 64 -9.82 4.93 -7.06
C ASP A 64 -11.13 4.14 -6.98
N PRO A 65 -11.79 4.01 -5.80
CA PRO A 65 -13.06 3.28 -5.73
C PRO A 65 -14.16 3.89 -6.59
N ALA A 66 -14.25 5.21 -6.64
CA ALA A 66 -15.24 5.92 -7.47
C ALA A 66 -15.01 5.64 -8.96
N LYS A 67 -13.77 5.76 -9.43
CA LYS A 67 -13.39 5.48 -10.82
C LYS A 67 -13.70 4.03 -11.19
N ARG A 68 -13.34 3.07 -10.33
CA ARG A 68 -13.59 1.63 -10.57
C ARG A 68 -15.09 1.29 -10.54
N ALA A 69 -15.89 2.02 -9.77
CA ALA A 69 -17.36 1.89 -9.76
C ALA A 69 -18.05 2.59 -10.94
N GLY A 70 -17.29 3.27 -11.83
CA GLY A 70 -17.83 3.99 -12.99
C GLY A 70 -18.27 5.42 -12.70
N ASN A 71 -18.02 5.96 -11.51
CA ASN A 71 -18.32 7.35 -11.17
C ASN A 71 -17.12 8.27 -11.48
N GLU A 72 -16.91 8.55 -12.74
CA GLU A 72 -15.79 9.37 -13.23
C GLU A 72 -15.86 10.81 -12.70
N PHE A 73 -17.05 11.38 -12.57
CA PHE A 73 -17.23 12.73 -12.03
C PHE A 73 -16.71 12.85 -10.60
N LEU A 74 -17.09 11.91 -9.72
CA LEU A 74 -16.62 11.89 -8.33
C LEU A 74 -15.10 11.67 -8.26
N PHE A 75 -14.57 10.78 -9.12
CA PHE A 75 -13.13 10.57 -9.22
C PHE A 75 -12.39 11.87 -9.55
N GLN A 76 -12.82 12.56 -10.59
CA GLN A 76 -12.16 13.80 -11.02
C GLN A 76 -12.24 14.90 -9.96
N MET A 77 -13.39 15.07 -9.31
CA MET A 77 -13.53 16.02 -8.21
C MET A 77 -12.54 15.75 -7.07
N GLN A 78 -12.45 14.49 -6.62
CA GLN A 78 -11.53 14.08 -5.55
C GLN A 78 -10.07 14.25 -5.98
N ALA A 79 -9.74 13.85 -7.20
CA ALA A 79 -8.39 13.99 -7.74
C ALA A 79 -7.95 15.46 -7.84
N MET A 80 -8.79 16.33 -8.39
CA MET A 80 -8.49 17.75 -8.53
C MET A 80 -8.32 18.43 -7.17
N GLN A 81 -9.14 18.08 -6.18
CA GLN A 81 -8.99 18.59 -4.80
C GLN A 81 -7.64 18.17 -4.22
N ASN A 82 -7.28 16.89 -4.35
CA ASN A 82 -6.00 16.38 -3.85
C ASN A 82 -4.81 17.00 -4.57
N ILE A 83 -4.89 17.17 -5.91
CA ILE A 83 -3.86 17.83 -6.71
C ILE A 83 -3.66 19.27 -6.22
N SER A 84 -4.73 20.04 -6.06
CA SER A 84 -4.67 21.41 -5.55
C SER A 84 -4.00 21.48 -4.18
N THR A 85 -4.33 20.56 -3.27
CA THR A 85 -3.70 20.49 -1.94
C THR A 85 -2.21 20.14 -2.02
N LEU A 86 -1.84 19.15 -2.85
CA LEU A 86 -0.45 18.76 -3.03
C LEU A 86 0.40 19.86 -3.67
N ASP A 87 -0.15 20.58 -4.63
CA ASP A 87 0.50 21.70 -5.32
C ASP A 87 0.71 22.90 -4.39
N GLN A 88 -0.25 23.18 -3.49
CA GLN A 88 -0.12 24.21 -2.47
C GLN A 88 1.13 24.00 -1.59
N TYR A 89 1.47 22.73 -1.31
CA TYR A 89 2.65 22.35 -0.52
C TYR A 89 3.86 22.02 -1.39
N GLU A 90 3.80 22.25 -2.69
CA GLU A 90 4.89 21.94 -3.65
C GLU A 90 5.40 20.49 -3.54
N VAL A 91 4.47 19.55 -3.36
CA VAL A 91 4.79 18.13 -3.21
C VAL A 91 5.32 17.57 -4.52
N THR A 92 6.48 16.92 -4.47
CA THR A 92 7.07 16.26 -5.64
C THR A 92 7.18 14.76 -5.48
N LYS A 93 7.19 14.26 -4.23
CA LYS A 93 7.44 12.85 -3.93
C LYS A 93 6.47 12.30 -2.89
N ILE A 94 5.88 11.17 -3.21
CA ILE A 94 4.88 10.51 -2.37
C ILE A 94 5.28 9.05 -2.12
N VAL A 95 5.15 8.58 -0.88
CA VAL A 95 5.20 7.17 -0.52
C VAL A 95 3.85 6.73 0.02
N THR A 96 3.38 5.55 -0.37
CA THR A 96 2.11 4.99 0.14
C THR A 96 2.20 3.49 0.39
N THR A 97 1.38 2.99 1.30
CA THR A 97 1.25 1.56 1.61
C THR A 97 0.18 0.86 0.79
N CYS A 98 -0.68 1.63 0.10
CA CYS A 98 -1.78 1.10 -0.69
C CYS A 98 -1.46 1.08 -2.19
N PRO A 99 -1.45 -0.08 -2.86
CA PRO A 99 -1.26 -0.17 -4.31
C PRO A 99 -2.33 0.53 -5.15
N HIS A 100 -3.55 0.67 -4.64
CA HIS A 100 -4.62 1.42 -5.30
C HIS A 100 -4.26 2.92 -5.32
N CYS A 101 -3.92 3.51 -4.18
CA CYS A 101 -3.45 4.89 -4.10
C CYS A 101 -2.18 5.08 -4.94
N PHE A 102 -1.24 4.12 -4.88
CA PHE A 102 -0.01 4.15 -5.67
C PHE A 102 -0.31 4.24 -7.18
N ASN A 103 -1.21 3.37 -7.68
CA ASN A 103 -1.57 3.35 -9.09
C ASN A 103 -2.26 4.66 -9.53
N THR A 104 -3.24 5.10 -8.76
CA THR A 104 -4.03 6.29 -9.07
C THR A 104 -3.16 7.55 -9.07
N LEU A 105 -2.37 7.78 -8.02
CA LEU A 105 -1.48 8.93 -7.93
C LEU A 105 -0.39 8.93 -9.01
N LYS A 106 0.11 7.75 -9.40
CA LYS A 106 1.21 7.62 -10.36
C LYS A 106 0.76 7.66 -11.81
N ASN A 107 -0.33 6.95 -12.14
CA ASN A 107 -0.68 6.65 -13.52
C ASN A 107 -1.95 7.39 -13.99
N GLU A 108 -2.80 7.86 -13.07
CA GLU A 108 -4.09 8.46 -13.44
C GLU A 108 -4.14 9.98 -13.15
N TYR A 109 -3.51 10.44 -12.06
CA TYR A 109 -3.41 11.87 -11.75
C TYR A 109 -2.66 12.70 -12.78
N PRO A 110 -1.65 12.17 -13.51
CA PRO A 110 -1.00 12.93 -14.59
C PRO A 110 -1.95 13.42 -15.68
N GLU A 111 -3.03 12.69 -15.96
CA GLU A 111 -4.07 13.11 -16.93
C GLU A 111 -4.84 14.36 -16.46
N LEU A 112 -4.82 14.62 -15.15
CA LEU A 112 -5.48 15.77 -14.52
C LEU A 112 -4.47 16.85 -14.05
N GLY A 113 -3.18 16.74 -14.44
CA GLY A 113 -2.13 17.69 -14.12
C GLY A 113 -1.27 17.34 -12.91
N GLY A 114 -1.64 16.32 -12.10
CA GLY A 114 -0.91 15.93 -10.90
C GLY A 114 0.27 15.00 -11.19
N ASN A 115 1.49 15.56 -11.24
CA ASN A 115 2.71 14.82 -11.58
C ASN A 115 3.62 14.66 -10.37
N TYR A 116 3.68 13.43 -9.81
CA TYR A 116 4.45 13.12 -8.61
C TYR A 116 5.36 11.91 -8.81
N GLN A 117 6.51 11.89 -8.14
CA GLN A 117 7.29 10.67 -7.99
C GLN A 117 6.62 9.79 -6.91
N VAL A 118 5.80 8.85 -7.32
CA VAL A 118 5.10 7.95 -6.37
C VAL A 118 5.90 6.67 -6.17
N ILE A 119 6.08 6.26 -4.92
CA ILE A 119 6.85 5.07 -4.51
C ILE A 119 5.97 4.22 -3.59
N HIS A 120 5.88 2.93 -3.86
CA HIS A 120 5.24 2.00 -2.93
C HIS A 120 6.16 1.73 -1.73
N HIS A 121 5.58 1.58 -0.52
CA HIS A 121 6.36 1.42 0.72
C HIS A 121 7.38 0.29 0.65
N THR A 122 7.09 -0.81 -0.05
CA THR A 122 8.04 -1.93 -0.20
C THR A 122 9.29 -1.53 -0.99
N GLN A 123 9.14 -0.70 -2.01
CA GLN A 123 10.28 -0.16 -2.75
C GLN A 123 11.06 0.85 -1.89
N PHE A 124 10.35 1.65 -1.11
CA PHE A 124 10.96 2.64 -0.22
C PHE A 124 11.78 1.95 0.88
N LEU A 125 11.24 0.93 1.54
CA LEU A 125 11.94 0.14 2.54
C LEU A 125 13.19 -0.57 1.95
N LYS A 126 13.04 -1.17 0.76
CA LYS A 126 14.18 -1.78 0.05
C LYS A 126 15.28 -0.76 -0.22
N LYS A 127 14.92 0.48 -0.59
CA LYS A 127 15.85 1.58 -0.78
C LYS A 127 16.58 1.93 0.53
N LEU A 128 15.86 2.13 1.63
CA LEU A 128 16.44 2.44 2.94
C LEU A 128 17.43 1.35 3.40
N ILE A 129 17.10 0.08 3.17
CA ILE A 129 18.00 -1.04 3.49
C ILE A 129 19.27 -0.99 2.62
N LYS A 130 19.12 -0.74 1.32
CA LYS A 130 20.25 -0.65 0.39
C LYS A 130 21.19 0.49 0.75
N GLU A 131 20.65 1.61 1.22
CA GLU A 131 21.40 2.81 1.65
C GLU A 131 21.98 2.68 3.07
N GLY A 132 21.71 1.59 3.77
CA GLY A 132 22.19 1.37 5.15
C GLY A 132 21.43 2.20 6.20
N ALA A 133 20.38 2.93 5.82
CA ALA A 133 19.57 3.73 6.74
C ALA A 133 18.61 2.87 7.57
N LEU A 134 18.26 1.68 7.10
CA LEU A 134 17.45 0.69 7.80
C LEU A 134 18.20 -0.63 7.85
N SER A 135 18.47 -1.12 9.06
CA SER A 135 18.94 -2.49 9.31
C SER A 135 17.78 -3.35 9.80
N ILE A 136 17.74 -4.58 9.31
CA ILE A 136 16.79 -5.59 9.80
C ILE A 136 17.60 -6.60 10.59
N GLU A 137 17.33 -6.70 11.90
CA GLU A 137 17.86 -7.78 12.71
C GLU A 137 17.11 -9.06 12.34
N GLY A 138 17.84 -10.05 11.84
CA GLY A 138 17.30 -11.34 11.45
C GLY A 138 16.76 -12.14 12.65
N GLY A 139 16.04 -13.22 12.35
CA GLY A 139 15.71 -14.26 13.33
C GLY A 139 14.26 -14.30 13.80
N VAL A 140 13.51 -13.18 13.78
CA VAL A 140 12.10 -13.18 14.23
C VAL A 140 11.22 -14.12 13.41
N TYR A 141 11.49 -14.24 12.11
CA TYR A 141 10.76 -15.10 11.18
C TYR A 141 11.58 -16.30 10.69
N LYS A 142 12.72 -16.58 11.35
CA LYS A 142 13.56 -17.73 10.99
C LYS A 142 12.78 -19.04 11.12
N GLY A 143 12.80 -19.82 10.05
CA GLY A 143 12.06 -21.09 9.95
C GLY A 143 10.57 -20.95 9.71
N LYS A 144 10.05 -19.73 9.57
CA LYS A 144 8.66 -19.49 9.18
C LYS A 144 8.50 -19.55 7.66
N ARG A 145 7.47 -20.25 7.21
CA ARG A 145 7.07 -20.32 5.81
C ARG A 145 6.10 -19.18 5.52
N ILE A 146 6.49 -18.27 4.64
CA ILE A 146 5.66 -17.13 4.24
C ILE A 146 5.29 -17.28 2.77
N THR A 147 3.99 -17.33 2.48
CA THR A 147 3.51 -17.18 1.10
C THR A 147 3.10 -15.73 0.84
N TYR A 148 3.29 -15.25 -0.39
CA TYR A 148 3.03 -13.85 -0.73
C TYR A 148 1.94 -13.72 -1.77
N HIS A 149 0.90 -12.97 -1.44
CA HIS A 149 -0.12 -12.56 -2.40
C HIS A 149 0.33 -11.32 -3.16
N ASP A 150 0.47 -11.43 -4.49
CA ASP A 150 0.79 -10.31 -5.38
C ASP A 150 -0.44 -9.41 -5.58
N PRO A 151 -0.49 -8.18 -5.01
CA PRO A 151 -1.58 -7.24 -5.29
C PRO A 151 -1.58 -6.86 -6.78
N CYS A 152 -2.75 -6.91 -7.39
CA CYS A 152 -2.87 -6.71 -8.85
C CYS A 152 -2.35 -5.34 -9.31
N TYR A 153 -2.63 -4.27 -8.58
CA TYR A 153 -2.15 -2.92 -8.91
C TYR A 153 -0.65 -2.74 -8.71
N LEU A 154 -0.05 -3.45 -7.75
CA LEU A 154 1.40 -3.43 -7.58
C LEU A 154 2.10 -4.27 -8.65
N GLY A 155 1.67 -5.52 -8.81
CA GLY A 155 2.27 -6.48 -9.74
C GLY A 155 1.84 -6.27 -11.18
N ARG A 156 0.61 -6.64 -11.54
CA ARG A 156 0.15 -6.63 -12.94
C ARG A 156 0.17 -5.24 -13.57
N ALA A 157 -0.36 -4.23 -12.89
CA ALA A 157 -0.42 -2.88 -13.42
C ALA A 157 0.96 -2.18 -13.44
N ASN A 158 1.76 -2.34 -12.38
CA ASN A 158 3.00 -1.59 -12.20
C ASN A 158 4.29 -2.42 -12.26
N LYS A 159 4.22 -3.74 -12.50
CA LYS A 159 5.36 -4.66 -12.67
C LYS A 159 6.31 -4.74 -11.45
N ILE A 160 5.80 -4.44 -10.25
CA ILE A 160 6.59 -4.48 -9.02
C ILE A 160 6.34 -5.82 -8.32
N TYR A 161 7.25 -6.77 -8.49
CA TYR A 161 7.17 -8.12 -7.95
C TYR A 161 8.26 -8.42 -6.93
N GLU A 162 9.47 -7.92 -7.15
CA GLU A 162 10.65 -8.33 -6.37
C GLU A 162 10.81 -7.55 -5.06
N ALA A 163 10.40 -6.28 -5.00
CA ALA A 163 10.60 -5.48 -3.79
C ALA A 163 9.94 -6.09 -2.53
N PRO A 164 8.68 -6.57 -2.56
CA PRO A 164 8.08 -7.27 -1.41
C PRO A 164 8.82 -8.58 -1.06
N ARG A 165 9.23 -9.34 -2.08
CA ARG A 165 9.93 -10.63 -1.91
C ARG A 165 11.30 -10.45 -1.27
N ASP A 166 12.04 -9.43 -1.70
CA ASP A 166 13.34 -9.10 -1.13
C ASP A 166 13.22 -8.72 0.35
N LEU A 167 12.14 -8.02 0.74
CA LEU A 167 11.88 -7.72 2.15
C LEU A 167 11.58 -8.98 2.97
N ILE A 168 10.75 -9.90 2.46
CA ILE A 168 10.44 -11.17 3.13
C ILE A 168 11.72 -11.98 3.34
N LYS A 169 12.58 -12.11 2.33
CA LYS A 169 13.86 -12.80 2.43
C LYS A 169 14.79 -12.16 3.47
N LYS A 170 14.74 -10.83 3.63
CA LYS A 170 15.54 -10.12 4.65
C LYS A 170 15.07 -10.38 6.09
N LEU A 171 13.87 -10.93 6.28
CA LEU A 171 13.35 -11.35 7.58
C LEU A 171 13.79 -12.77 7.99
N ASP A 172 14.67 -13.41 7.23
CA ASP A 172 15.10 -14.81 7.39
C ASP A 172 13.95 -15.84 7.29
N ALA A 173 12.86 -15.47 6.62
CA ALA A 173 11.74 -16.35 6.35
C ALA A 173 11.94 -17.16 5.07
N GLU A 174 11.38 -18.36 5.03
CA GLU A 174 11.24 -19.15 3.81
C GLU A 174 10.09 -18.59 2.96
N LEU A 175 10.39 -18.01 1.80
CA LEU A 175 9.36 -17.58 0.86
C LEU A 175 8.88 -18.77 0.01
N VAL A 176 7.61 -19.13 0.13
CA VAL A 176 6.95 -20.17 -0.66
C VAL A 176 5.97 -19.54 -1.63
N GLU A 177 6.19 -19.73 -2.92
CA GLU A 177 5.33 -19.12 -3.95
C GLU A 177 4.06 -19.95 -4.17
N MET A 178 2.94 -19.28 -4.37
CA MET A 178 1.69 -19.91 -4.80
C MET A 178 1.80 -20.35 -6.27
N LYS A 179 1.01 -21.36 -6.69
CA LYS A 179 0.95 -21.82 -8.08
C LYS A 179 0.68 -20.69 -9.08
N SER A 180 -0.14 -19.72 -8.68
CA SER A 180 -0.42 -18.51 -9.44
C SER A 180 0.22 -17.30 -8.74
N CYS A 181 1.41 -16.90 -9.15
CA CYS A 181 2.15 -15.79 -8.57
C CYS A 181 2.64 -14.81 -9.64
N LYS A 182 3.13 -13.66 -9.21
CA LYS A 182 3.67 -12.58 -10.06
C LYS A 182 2.65 -12.14 -11.12
N SER A 183 3.04 -12.18 -12.41
CA SER A 183 2.17 -11.76 -13.53
C SER A 183 0.94 -12.64 -13.72
N LYS A 184 0.99 -13.89 -13.25
CA LYS A 184 -0.11 -14.87 -13.30
C LYS A 184 -0.91 -14.92 -11.98
N GLY A 185 -0.63 -14.03 -11.03
CA GLY A 185 -1.29 -14.01 -9.72
C GLY A 185 -2.81 -13.84 -9.85
N LEU A 186 -3.58 -14.65 -9.12
CA LEU A 186 -5.03 -14.50 -9.03
C LEU A 186 -5.36 -13.27 -8.16
N CYS A 187 -6.47 -12.60 -8.45
CA CYS A 187 -6.96 -11.47 -7.66
C CYS A 187 -7.41 -11.93 -6.28
N CYS A 188 -7.39 -11.02 -5.29
CA CYS A 188 -8.03 -11.25 -3.99
C CYS A 188 -9.54 -11.02 -4.01
N GLY A 189 -10.08 -10.40 -5.06
CA GLY A 189 -11.52 -10.10 -5.16
C GLY A 189 -11.93 -8.71 -4.65
N ALA A 190 -11.11 -8.01 -3.85
CA ALA A 190 -11.51 -6.74 -3.24
C ALA A 190 -11.47 -5.52 -4.18
N GLY A 191 -10.62 -5.57 -5.22
CA GLY A 191 -10.45 -4.45 -6.15
C GLY A 191 -11.65 -4.19 -7.05
N GLY A 192 -11.60 -3.12 -7.84
CA GLY A 192 -12.70 -2.77 -8.74
C GLY A 192 -13.97 -2.34 -8.03
N ALA A 193 -13.88 -1.81 -6.82
CA ALA A 193 -14.99 -1.48 -5.93
C ALA A 193 -15.80 -2.71 -5.43
N GLN A 194 -15.33 -3.94 -5.69
CA GLN A 194 -16.08 -5.17 -5.32
C GLN A 194 -16.26 -5.31 -3.80
N MET A 195 -15.30 -4.87 -2.99
CA MET A 195 -15.45 -4.91 -1.53
C MET A 195 -16.62 -4.05 -0.98
N PHE A 196 -17.23 -3.21 -1.81
CA PHE A 196 -18.39 -2.38 -1.46
C PHE A 196 -19.69 -2.88 -2.08
N LYS A 197 -19.68 -4.06 -2.69
CA LYS A 197 -20.84 -4.69 -3.34
C LYS A 197 -21.14 -6.04 -2.69
N ASP A 198 -22.38 -6.46 -2.83
CA ASP A 198 -22.76 -7.84 -2.50
C ASP A 198 -22.06 -8.82 -3.45
N ALA A 199 -21.82 -10.04 -2.95
CA ALA A 199 -21.22 -11.08 -3.76
C ALA A 199 -22.11 -11.44 -4.94
N GLU A 200 -21.52 -11.54 -6.14
CA GLU A 200 -22.24 -11.99 -7.33
C GLU A 200 -22.48 -13.50 -7.30
N SER A 201 -23.59 -13.94 -7.87
CA SER A 201 -23.91 -15.36 -7.99
C SER A 201 -22.84 -16.11 -8.80
N GLY A 202 -22.37 -17.22 -8.28
CA GLY A 202 -21.34 -18.03 -8.91
C GLY A 202 -21.09 -19.33 -8.15
N ASN A 203 -20.18 -20.17 -8.66
CA ASN A 203 -19.84 -21.43 -8.02
C ASN A 203 -18.86 -21.25 -6.86
N LYS A 204 -18.07 -20.19 -6.87
CA LYS A 204 -17.03 -19.91 -5.87
C LYS A 204 -16.56 -18.46 -5.96
N GLU A 205 -16.40 -17.83 -4.82
CA GLU A 205 -15.83 -16.47 -4.75
C GLU A 205 -14.32 -16.49 -5.01
N VAL A 206 -13.84 -15.41 -5.62
CA VAL A 206 -12.41 -15.28 -6.03
C VAL A 206 -11.48 -15.26 -4.81
N ASN A 207 -11.92 -14.64 -3.70
CA ASN A 207 -11.16 -14.58 -2.45
C ASN A 207 -10.99 -15.98 -1.84
N ILE A 208 -12.03 -16.83 -1.86
CA ILE A 208 -11.96 -18.22 -1.40
C ILE A 208 -10.94 -18.99 -2.24
N GLU A 209 -11.07 -18.96 -3.58
CA GLU A 209 -10.12 -19.61 -4.49
C GLU A 209 -8.67 -19.13 -4.22
N ARG A 210 -8.49 -17.83 -4.00
CA ARG A 210 -7.16 -17.27 -3.72
C ARG A 210 -6.60 -17.71 -2.38
N THR A 211 -7.44 -17.78 -1.36
CA THR A 211 -7.06 -18.24 -0.02
C THR A 211 -6.66 -19.71 -0.04
N GLU A 212 -7.42 -20.56 -0.74
CA GLU A 212 -7.08 -21.98 -0.91
C GLU A 212 -5.71 -22.14 -1.60
N GLN A 213 -5.43 -21.38 -2.67
CA GLN A 213 -4.10 -21.40 -3.31
C GLN A 213 -2.97 -21.00 -2.35
N ALA A 214 -3.26 -20.09 -1.41
CA ALA A 214 -2.30 -19.73 -0.38
C ALA A 214 -2.10 -20.87 0.62
N LEU A 215 -3.18 -21.51 1.08
CA LEU A 215 -3.14 -22.62 2.03
C LEU A 215 -2.50 -23.89 1.44
N GLU A 216 -2.63 -24.14 0.12
CA GLU A 216 -1.92 -25.22 -0.59
C GLU A 216 -0.40 -25.16 -0.37
N THR A 217 0.17 -23.97 -0.13
CA THR A 217 1.61 -23.82 0.16
C THR A 217 1.99 -24.20 1.59
N GLN A 218 1.03 -24.54 2.44
CA GLN A 218 1.19 -24.82 3.88
C GLN A 218 2.00 -23.71 4.59
N PRO A 219 1.58 -22.44 4.53
CA PRO A 219 2.32 -21.34 5.09
C PRO A 219 2.03 -21.17 6.58
N ASP A 220 2.99 -20.65 7.35
CA ASP A 220 2.73 -20.08 8.67
C ASP A 220 2.06 -18.70 8.57
N ILE A 221 2.36 -17.97 7.47
CA ILE A 221 1.92 -16.59 7.27
C ILE A 221 1.58 -16.35 5.81
N ILE A 222 0.44 -15.74 5.56
CA ILE A 222 0.08 -15.17 4.24
C ILE A 222 0.39 -13.67 4.28
N ALA A 223 1.34 -13.23 3.48
CA ALA A 223 1.73 -11.82 3.38
C ALA A 223 1.08 -11.14 2.18
N ALA A 224 0.59 -9.93 2.36
CA ALA A 224 0.08 -9.07 1.30
C ALA A 224 0.52 -7.62 1.51
N ALA A 225 0.89 -6.94 0.43
CA ALA A 225 1.31 -5.53 0.48
C ALA A 225 0.19 -4.59 -0.02
N CYS A 226 -1.04 -4.86 0.36
CA CYS A 226 -2.24 -4.07 0.03
C CYS A 226 -3.26 -4.20 1.16
N PRO A 227 -3.78 -3.09 1.70
CA PRO A 227 -4.77 -3.14 2.77
C PRO A 227 -6.07 -3.84 2.34
N PHE A 228 -6.54 -3.61 1.12
CA PHE A 228 -7.74 -4.29 0.60
C PHE A 228 -7.55 -5.79 0.42
N CYS A 229 -6.39 -6.22 -0.12
CA CYS A 229 -6.09 -7.65 -0.19
C CYS A 229 -5.99 -8.27 1.20
N ASN A 230 -5.44 -7.55 2.16
CA ASN A 230 -5.32 -8.02 3.54
C ASN A 230 -6.70 -8.25 4.16
N THR A 231 -7.61 -7.29 4.02
CA THR A 231 -9.00 -7.44 4.48
C THR A 231 -9.67 -8.64 3.83
N CYS A 232 -9.58 -8.76 2.51
CA CYS A 232 -10.27 -9.81 1.75
C CYS A 232 -9.78 -11.21 2.12
N LEU A 233 -8.46 -11.42 2.21
CA LEU A 233 -7.88 -12.72 2.56
C LEU A 233 -8.13 -13.13 4.01
N LEU A 234 -8.36 -12.18 4.91
CA LEU A 234 -8.66 -12.45 6.33
C LEU A 234 -10.09 -12.89 6.56
N TYR A 235 -11.05 -12.31 5.83
CA TYR A 235 -12.45 -12.74 5.93
C TYR A 235 -12.69 -14.14 5.38
N THR A 236 -11.70 -14.76 4.75
CA THR A 236 -11.78 -16.09 4.16
C THR A 236 -10.88 -17.12 4.85
N SER A 237 -10.08 -16.71 5.83
CA SER A 237 -9.16 -17.62 6.55
C SER A 237 -9.65 -18.02 7.94
N ASP A 238 -10.78 -17.51 8.38
CA ASP A 238 -11.52 -17.93 9.58
C ASP A 238 -12.58 -18.95 9.17
#